data_da944adf840a31d59012b5bf0c9c4a7c
#
_entry.id   da944adf840a31d59012b5bf0c9c4a7c
#
_cell.length_a   1.000
_cell.length_b   1.000
_cell.length_c   1.000
_cell.angle_alpha   90.00
_cell.angle_beta   90.00
_cell.angle_gamma   90.00
#
_symmetry.space_group_name_H-M   'P 1'
#
loop_
_entity.id
_entity.type
_entity.pdbx_description
1 polymer ?
#
loop_
_entity_poly.entity_id
_entity_poly.type
_entity_poly.pdbx_seq_one_letter_code
_entity_poly.pdbx_strand_id
1 'polypeptide(L)'
;MEYLENKFFLLALTFGVFFLSRVLQKKTGWVVLNPILLTIAVLILFLKFTGISYETYNEGGHLIEFWLKPAVVALGVPLYLQLEMIKKQLLPIVISQLAGCLVGLVAVVVIAKLLGATPEIICSLAPKSVTTPIAMEVSKTTGGLPALTAAVVVVVGLFGAVFGFRVLHLGRVGSPIAQGLSMGTATHAVGTSTAMEISGKYGAYASLGLTLNGIMTAFFTPTILRLLGVI
;
A
#
# COMPACT_ATOMS: atom_id res chain seq x y z
N MET A 1 -30.75 -17.00 2.34
CA MET A 1 -29.79 -16.00 2.82
C MET A 1 -28.64 -16.64 3.60
N GLU A 2 -28.93 -17.61 4.44
CA GLU A 2 -27.97 -18.33 5.30
C GLU A 2 -26.71 -18.87 4.56
N TYR A 3 -26.86 -19.35 3.32
CA TYR A 3 -25.72 -19.79 2.50
C TYR A 3 -24.82 -18.65 2.02
N LEU A 4 -25.37 -17.45 1.75
CA LEU A 4 -24.61 -16.30 1.28
C LEU A 4 -23.82 -15.63 2.41
N GLU A 5 -24.24 -15.82 3.66
CA GLU A 5 -23.60 -15.30 4.87
C GLU A 5 -22.51 -16.25 5.40
N ASN A 6 -22.39 -17.44 4.79
CA ASN A 6 -21.39 -18.41 5.21
C ASN A 6 -19.96 -17.88 4.91
N LYS A 7 -19.13 -17.84 5.95
CA LYS A 7 -17.74 -17.33 5.88
C LYS A 7 -16.89 -18.01 4.81
N PHE A 8 -17.08 -19.31 4.57
CA PHE A 8 -16.35 -20.05 3.54
C PHE A 8 -16.84 -19.69 2.13
N PHE A 9 -18.13 -19.43 1.97
CA PHE A 9 -18.67 -18.93 0.71
C PHE A 9 -18.11 -17.54 0.39
N LEU A 10 -18.10 -16.62 1.36
CA LEU A 10 -17.59 -15.26 1.20
C LEU A 10 -16.07 -15.26 0.90
N LEU A 11 -15.34 -16.17 1.54
CA LEU A 11 -13.93 -16.41 1.24
C LEU A 11 -13.74 -16.91 -0.19
N ALA A 12 -14.47 -17.95 -0.60
CA ALA A 12 -14.41 -18.49 -1.95
C ALA A 12 -14.82 -17.46 -3.01
N LEU A 13 -15.83 -16.65 -2.72
CA LEU A 13 -16.26 -15.53 -3.56
C LEU A 13 -15.10 -14.53 -3.76
N THR A 14 -14.42 -14.16 -2.68
CA THR A 14 -13.29 -13.21 -2.76
C THR A 14 -12.18 -13.73 -3.66
N PHE A 15 -11.75 -14.98 -3.49
CA PHE A 15 -10.74 -15.59 -4.37
C PHE A 15 -11.24 -15.77 -5.81
N GLY A 16 -12.49 -16.18 -5.99
CA GLY A 16 -13.10 -16.36 -7.30
C GLY A 16 -13.16 -15.06 -8.10
N VAL A 17 -13.64 -13.99 -7.48
CA VAL A 17 -13.70 -12.65 -8.09
C VAL A 17 -12.29 -12.14 -8.39
N PHE A 18 -11.33 -12.31 -7.49
CA PHE A 18 -9.94 -11.93 -7.73
C PHE A 18 -9.32 -12.70 -8.92
N PHE A 19 -9.54 -14.01 -8.98
CA PHE A 19 -9.04 -14.83 -10.07
C PHE A 19 -9.65 -14.42 -11.43
N LEU A 20 -10.96 -14.20 -11.49
CA LEU A 20 -11.65 -13.71 -12.67
C LEU A 20 -11.15 -12.33 -13.09
N SER A 21 -10.98 -11.44 -12.16
CA SER A 21 -10.42 -10.10 -12.40
C SER A 21 -9.00 -10.16 -12.97
N ARG A 22 -8.16 -11.08 -12.47
CA ARG A 22 -6.82 -11.31 -12.98
C ARG A 22 -6.82 -11.89 -14.41
N VAL A 23 -7.71 -12.83 -14.70
CA VAL A 23 -7.88 -13.37 -16.05
C VAL A 23 -8.34 -12.28 -17.02
N LEU A 24 -9.28 -11.45 -16.60
CA LEU A 24 -9.78 -10.34 -17.41
C LEU A 24 -8.66 -9.33 -17.72
N GLN A 25 -7.87 -8.92 -16.72
CA GLN A 25 -6.74 -8.03 -16.94
C GLN A 25 -5.71 -8.63 -17.89
N LYS A 26 -5.38 -9.93 -17.74
CA LYS A 26 -4.43 -10.60 -18.65
C LYS A 26 -4.92 -10.63 -20.11
N LYS A 27 -6.22 -10.82 -20.32
CA LYS A 27 -6.82 -10.85 -21.66
C LYS A 27 -6.91 -9.49 -22.32
N THR A 28 -7.24 -8.45 -21.53
CA THR A 28 -7.46 -7.09 -22.05
C THR A 28 -6.19 -6.26 -22.11
N GLY A 29 -5.21 -6.54 -21.26
CA GLY A 29 -3.99 -5.73 -21.09
C GLY A 29 -4.26 -4.33 -20.50
N TRP A 30 -5.50 -4.03 -20.09
CA TRP A 30 -5.87 -2.71 -19.58
C TRP A 30 -5.42 -2.55 -18.13
N VAL A 31 -4.56 -1.57 -17.91
CA VAL A 31 -4.01 -1.27 -16.58
C VAL A 31 -5.09 -0.80 -15.60
N VAL A 32 -6.15 -0.15 -16.11
CA VAL A 32 -7.30 0.31 -15.30
C VAL A 32 -8.10 -0.88 -14.73
N LEU A 33 -8.07 -2.04 -15.41
CA LEU A 33 -8.68 -3.28 -14.90
C LEU A 33 -7.74 -4.00 -13.92
N ASN A 34 -7.09 -3.23 -13.01
CA ASN A 34 -6.29 -3.82 -11.95
C ASN A 34 -7.13 -4.82 -11.14
N PRO A 35 -6.64 -6.09 -10.93
CA PRO A 35 -7.44 -7.14 -10.31
C PRO A 35 -7.90 -6.79 -8.90
N ILE A 36 -7.07 -6.07 -8.12
CA ILE A 36 -7.40 -5.66 -6.76
C ILE A 36 -8.55 -4.65 -6.80
N LEU A 37 -8.43 -3.62 -7.65
CA LEU A 37 -9.46 -2.58 -7.79
C LEU A 37 -10.80 -3.17 -8.23
N LEU A 38 -10.76 -4.03 -9.26
CA LEU A 38 -11.96 -4.67 -9.77
C LEU A 38 -12.60 -5.60 -8.74
N THR A 39 -11.79 -6.35 -7.99
CA THR A 39 -12.27 -7.22 -6.92
C THR A 39 -12.96 -6.42 -5.81
N ILE A 40 -12.33 -5.34 -5.34
CA ILE A 40 -12.92 -4.46 -4.33
C ILE A 40 -14.26 -3.90 -4.82
N ALA A 41 -14.31 -3.38 -6.05
CA ALA A 41 -15.53 -2.81 -6.61
C ALA A 41 -16.67 -3.86 -6.69
N VAL A 42 -16.36 -5.05 -7.21
CA VAL A 42 -17.35 -6.14 -7.33
C VAL A 42 -17.85 -6.60 -5.96
N LEU A 43 -16.96 -6.76 -4.97
CA LEU A 43 -17.35 -7.16 -3.64
C LEU A 43 -18.19 -6.10 -2.92
N ILE A 44 -17.85 -4.81 -3.05
CA ILE A 44 -18.67 -3.72 -2.52
C ILE A 44 -20.09 -3.75 -3.13
N LEU A 45 -20.18 -3.90 -4.44
CA LEU A 45 -21.46 -4.00 -5.14
C LEU A 45 -22.24 -5.23 -4.69
N PHE A 46 -21.57 -6.38 -4.57
CA PHE A 46 -22.19 -7.62 -4.08
C PHE A 46 -22.80 -7.44 -2.69
N LEU A 47 -22.02 -6.93 -1.72
CA LEU A 47 -22.49 -6.69 -0.35
C LEU A 47 -23.68 -5.70 -0.31
N LYS A 48 -23.58 -4.63 -1.13
CA LYS A 48 -24.67 -3.63 -1.22
C LYS A 48 -25.96 -4.21 -1.78
N PHE A 49 -25.89 -5.07 -2.81
CA PHE A 49 -27.08 -5.67 -3.42
C PHE A 49 -27.67 -6.81 -2.61
N THR A 50 -26.85 -7.56 -1.88
CA THR A 50 -27.34 -8.67 -1.02
C THR A 50 -27.76 -8.21 0.35
N GLY A 51 -27.39 -6.99 0.79
CA GLY A 51 -27.67 -6.47 2.13
C GLY A 51 -26.81 -7.12 3.23
N ILE A 52 -25.78 -7.90 2.86
CA ILE A 52 -24.85 -8.52 3.82
C ILE A 52 -23.99 -7.43 4.47
N SER A 53 -23.91 -7.45 5.80
CA SER A 53 -23.10 -6.47 6.53
C SER A 53 -21.60 -6.71 6.31
N TYR A 54 -20.81 -5.65 6.45
CA TYR A 54 -19.35 -5.76 6.38
C TYR A 54 -18.81 -6.67 7.50
N GLU A 55 -19.40 -6.65 8.68
CA GLU A 55 -19.03 -7.48 9.82
C GLU A 55 -19.14 -8.96 9.46
N THR A 56 -20.27 -9.38 8.86
CA THR A 56 -20.49 -10.76 8.40
C THR A 56 -19.47 -11.15 7.33
N TYR A 57 -19.20 -10.27 6.36
CA TYR A 57 -18.16 -10.50 5.35
C TYR A 57 -16.79 -10.67 5.98
N ASN A 58 -16.45 -9.84 6.97
CA ASN A 58 -15.15 -9.82 7.62
C ASN A 58 -14.85 -11.07 8.46
N GLU A 59 -15.85 -11.83 8.87
CA GLU A 59 -15.62 -13.15 9.49
C GLU A 59 -14.86 -14.11 8.55
N GLY A 60 -15.18 -14.08 7.26
CA GLY A 60 -14.39 -14.77 6.22
C GLY A 60 -13.04 -14.08 5.97
N GLY A 61 -13.02 -12.75 6.03
CA GLY A 61 -11.83 -11.92 5.83
C GLY A 61 -10.72 -12.19 6.83
N HIS A 62 -11.04 -12.48 8.08
CA HIS A 62 -10.05 -12.84 9.11
C HIS A 62 -9.17 -14.04 8.73
N LEU A 63 -9.69 -14.98 7.94
CA LEU A 63 -8.90 -16.12 7.45
C LEU A 63 -7.82 -15.66 6.46
N ILE A 64 -8.09 -14.63 5.66
CA ILE A 64 -7.10 -14.02 4.77
C ILE A 64 -6.12 -13.18 5.58
N GLU A 65 -6.61 -12.39 6.52
CA GLU A 65 -5.80 -11.53 7.39
C GLU A 65 -4.75 -12.35 8.18
N PHE A 66 -5.10 -13.54 8.62
CA PHE A 66 -4.15 -14.46 9.29
C PHE A 66 -2.89 -14.69 8.44
N TRP A 67 -3.03 -14.83 7.11
CA TRP A 67 -1.93 -15.05 6.20
C TRP A 67 -1.14 -13.78 5.87
N LEU A 68 -1.62 -12.61 6.24
CA LEU A 68 -0.94 -11.34 5.98
C LEU A 68 0.43 -11.29 6.69
N LYS A 69 0.51 -11.74 7.95
CA LYS A 69 1.77 -11.75 8.71
C LYS A 69 2.82 -12.65 8.08
N PRO A 70 2.56 -13.94 7.76
CA PRO A 70 3.48 -14.78 7.00
C PRO A 70 3.87 -14.20 5.64
N ALA A 71 2.93 -13.60 4.91
CA ALA A 71 3.20 -12.99 3.62
C ALA A 71 4.19 -11.81 3.73
N VAL A 72 4.03 -10.96 4.76
CA VAL A 72 4.99 -9.86 5.03
C VAL A 72 6.38 -10.42 5.36
N VAL A 73 6.48 -11.48 6.16
CA VAL A 73 7.77 -12.14 6.45
C VAL A 73 8.39 -12.72 5.17
N ALA A 74 7.59 -13.28 4.28
CA ALA A 74 8.05 -13.84 3.00
C ALA A 74 8.67 -12.77 2.07
N LEU A 75 8.31 -11.48 2.22
CA LEU A 75 8.97 -10.37 1.51
C LEU A 75 10.46 -10.23 1.88
N GLY A 76 10.88 -10.79 3.00
CA GLY A 76 12.29 -10.86 3.38
C GLY A 76 13.14 -11.77 2.48
N VAL A 77 12.53 -12.76 1.80
CA VAL A 77 13.27 -13.72 0.94
C VAL A 77 13.96 -13.00 -0.24
N PRO A 78 13.26 -12.24 -1.11
CA PRO A 78 13.93 -11.50 -2.17
C PRO A 78 14.94 -10.47 -1.64
N LEU A 79 14.69 -9.89 -0.45
CA LEU A 79 15.63 -9.00 0.22
C LEU A 79 16.94 -9.73 0.57
N TYR A 80 16.83 -10.91 1.19
CA TYR A 80 17.98 -11.73 1.54
C TYR A 80 18.80 -12.16 0.31
N LEU A 81 18.13 -12.56 -0.77
CA LEU A 81 18.78 -12.95 -2.03
C LEU A 81 19.57 -11.81 -2.69
N GLN A 82 19.25 -10.56 -2.37
CA GLN A 82 19.94 -9.38 -2.92
C GLN A 82 20.83 -8.66 -1.87
N LEU A 83 21.03 -9.27 -0.69
CA LEU A 83 21.68 -8.65 0.47
C LEU A 83 23.07 -8.09 0.15
N GLU A 84 23.89 -8.82 -0.61
CA GLU A 84 25.25 -8.38 -0.96
C GLU A 84 25.24 -7.14 -1.88
N MET A 85 24.29 -7.05 -2.80
CA MET A 85 24.10 -5.86 -3.64
C MET A 85 23.59 -4.67 -2.83
N ILE A 86 22.68 -4.91 -1.89
CA ILE A 86 22.12 -3.89 -1.00
C ILE A 86 23.20 -3.32 -0.09
N LYS A 87 24.05 -4.17 0.51
CA LYS A 87 25.15 -3.73 1.38
C LYS A 87 26.13 -2.78 0.66
N LYS A 88 26.43 -3.05 -0.61
CA LYS A 88 27.33 -2.20 -1.42
C LYS A 88 26.76 -0.79 -1.68
N GLN A 89 25.45 -0.61 -1.57
CA GLN A 89 24.74 0.64 -1.87
C GLN A 89 23.92 1.14 -0.68
N LEU A 90 24.24 0.69 0.54
CA LEU A 90 23.43 0.97 1.72
C LEU A 90 23.27 2.48 1.97
N LEU A 91 24.36 3.24 1.91
CA LEU A 91 24.34 4.69 2.18
C LEU A 91 23.48 5.46 1.17
N PRO A 92 23.65 5.33 -0.16
CA PRO A 92 22.74 5.94 -1.12
C PRO A 92 21.28 5.53 -0.94
N ILE A 93 21.02 4.27 -0.61
CA ILE A 93 19.66 3.75 -0.37
C ILE A 93 19.04 4.44 0.84
N VAL A 94 19.72 4.48 1.98
CA VAL A 94 19.20 5.09 3.21
C VAL A 94 18.95 6.58 3.02
N ILE A 95 19.86 7.31 2.40
CA ILE A 95 19.72 8.75 2.12
C ILE A 95 18.53 8.99 1.19
N SER A 96 18.40 8.23 0.11
CA SER A 96 17.28 8.39 -0.83
C SER A 96 15.94 8.04 -0.20
N GLN A 97 15.89 7.02 0.64
CA GLN A 97 14.68 6.63 1.38
C GLN A 97 14.27 7.69 2.40
N LEU A 98 15.24 8.24 3.13
CA LEU A 98 14.99 9.34 4.07
C LEU A 98 14.42 10.57 3.33
N ALA A 99 15.06 10.98 2.23
CA ALA A 99 14.58 12.08 1.42
C ALA A 99 13.16 11.81 0.87
N GLY A 100 12.91 10.62 0.31
CA GLY A 100 11.61 10.22 -0.21
C GLY A 100 10.52 10.21 0.87
N CYS A 101 10.83 9.67 2.05
CA CYS A 101 9.92 9.66 3.20
C CYS A 101 9.57 11.09 3.65
N LEU A 102 10.58 11.94 3.87
CA LEU A 102 10.38 13.31 4.35
C LEU A 102 9.60 14.15 3.33
N VAL A 103 9.99 14.09 2.05
CA VAL A 103 9.27 14.79 0.97
C VAL A 103 7.83 14.30 0.88
N GLY A 104 7.59 12.99 0.94
CA GLY A 104 6.25 12.43 0.89
C GLY A 104 5.37 12.87 2.06
N LEU A 105 5.91 12.87 3.29
CA LEU A 105 5.21 13.33 4.49
C LEU A 105 4.92 14.85 4.43
N VAL A 106 5.93 15.65 4.16
CA VAL A 106 5.77 17.11 4.11
C VAL A 106 4.80 17.50 3.00
N ALA A 107 4.93 16.93 1.81
CA ALA A 107 4.06 17.23 0.67
C ALA A 107 2.59 16.94 0.99
N VAL A 108 2.27 15.77 1.57
CA VAL A 108 0.87 15.45 1.88
C VAL A 108 0.30 16.36 2.95
N VAL A 109 1.07 16.66 3.99
CA VAL A 109 0.63 17.56 5.07
C VAL A 109 0.40 18.98 4.55
N VAL A 110 1.36 19.52 3.78
CA VAL A 110 1.25 20.87 3.22
C VAL A 110 0.08 20.98 2.25
N ILE A 111 -0.07 20.02 1.32
CA ILE A 111 -1.18 20.01 0.36
C ILE A 111 -2.53 19.93 1.09
N ALA A 112 -2.65 19.04 2.08
CA ALA A 112 -3.89 18.89 2.85
C ALA A 112 -4.24 20.18 3.63
N LYS A 113 -3.23 20.85 4.23
CA LYS A 113 -3.42 22.16 4.89
C LYS A 113 -3.88 23.23 3.90
N LEU A 114 -3.26 23.31 2.73
CA LEU A 114 -3.63 24.29 1.69
C LEU A 114 -5.05 24.06 1.17
N LEU A 115 -5.52 22.82 1.18
CA LEU A 115 -6.89 22.48 0.81
C LEU A 115 -7.89 22.64 1.96
N GLY A 116 -7.47 23.14 3.13
CA GLY A 116 -8.34 23.39 4.27
C GLY A 116 -8.75 22.14 5.04
N ALA A 117 -8.00 21.05 4.94
CA ALA A 117 -8.29 19.83 5.71
C ALA A 117 -8.13 20.06 7.21
N THR A 118 -9.00 19.44 8.01
CA THR A 118 -8.88 19.47 9.47
C THR A 118 -7.62 18.74 9.96
N PRO A 119 -7.08 19.06 11.14
CA PRO A 119 -5.93 18.37 11.71
C PRO A 119 -6.12 16.83 11.74
N GLU A 120 -7.30 16.38 12.10
CA GLU A 120 -7.67 14.97 12.15
C GLU A 120 -7.55 14.27 10.77
N ILE A 121 -8.00 14.96 9.71
CA ILE A 121 -7.84 14.47 8.32
C ILE A 121 -6.36 14.45 7.93
N ILE A 122 -5.61 15.50 8.24
CA ILE A 122 -4.17 15.58 7.94
C ILE A 122 -3.42 14.45 8.61
N CYS A 123 -3.68 14.18 9.90
CA CYS A 123 -3.07 13.06 10.64
C CYS A 123 -3.44 11.70 10.03
N SER A 124 -4.65 11.58 9.45
CA SER A 124 -5.08 10.37 8.75
C SER A 124 -4.37 10.16 7.41
N LEU A 125 -4.07 11.25 6.70
CA LEU A 125 -3.41 11.23 5.38
C LEU A 125 -1.89 11.08 5.48
N ALA A 126 -1.28 11.58 6.54
CA ALA A 126 0.18 11.64 6.69
C ALA A 126 0.86 10.29 6.45
N PRO A 127 0.45 9.17 7.07
CA PRO A 127 1.10 7.87 6.90
C PRO A 127 0.64 7.08 5.66
N LYS A 128 0.09 7.71 4.63
CA LYS A 128 -0.54 7.07 3.46
C LYS A 128 0.34 6.11 2.66
N SER A 129 1.67 6.21 2.76
CA SER A 129 2.62 5.50 1.88
C SER A 129 3.23 4.26 2.53
N VAL A 130 2.71 3.82 3.67
CA VAL A 130 3.18 2.60 4.36
C VAL A 130 2.08 1.54 4.42
N THR A 131 2.39 0.36 4.95
CA THR A 131 1.40 -0.72 5.05
C THR A 131 0.23 -0.31 5.95
N THR A 132 -0.97 -0.78 5.63
CA THR A 132 -2.20 -0.44 6.36
C THR A 132 -2.06 -0.57 7.88
N PRO A 133 -1.50 -1.64 8.45
CA PRO A 133 -1.35 -1.76 9.90
C PRO A 133 -0.46 -0.66 10.50
N ILE A 134 0.67 -0.35 9.87
CA ILE A 134 1.57 0.71 10.33
C ILE A 134 0.89 2.07 10.21
N ALA A 135 0.25 2.33 9.07
CA ALA A 135 -0.45 3.59 8.83
C ALA A 135 -1.56 3.85 9.85
N MET A 136 -2.38 2.84 10.14
CA MET A 136 -3.47 2.93 11.11
C MET A 136 -2.96 3.23 12.52
N GLU A 137 -1.86 2.58 12.95
CA GLU A 137 -1.28 2.81 14.26
C GLU A 137 -0.68 4.20 14.38
N VAL A 138 0.07 4.66 13.36
CA VAL A 138 0.60 6.03 13.30
C VAL A 138 -0.52 7.05 13.32
N SER A 139 -1.57 6.84 12.54
CA SER A 139 -2.76 7.71 12.51
C SER A 139 -3.43 7.79 13.87
N LYS A 140 -3.65 6.65 14.53
CA LYS A 140 -4.26 6.56 15.86
C LYS A 140 -3.44 7.34 16.90
N THR A 141 -2.13 7.18 16.91
CA THR A 141 -1.24 7.82 17.87
C THR A 141 -1.07 9.33 17.63
N THR A 142 -1.37 9.82 16.43
CA THR A 142 -1.30 11.25 16.06
C THR A 142 -2.65 11.96 16.06
N GLY A 143 -3.74 11.28 16.43
CA GLY A 143 -5.08 11.87 16.50
C GLY A 143 -5.85 11.85 15.18
N GLY A 144 -5.45 11.00 14.24
CA GLY A 144 -6.20 10.76 13.01
C GLY A 144 -7.26 9.67 13.13
N LEU A 145 -7.96 9.40 12.04
CA LEU A 145 -9.01 8.39 11.90
C LEU A 145 -8.45 7.12 11.21
N PRO A 146 -8.19 6.01 11.94
CA PRO A 146 -7.61 4.80 11.36
C PRO A 146 -8.39 4.22 10.18
N ALA A 147 -9.72 4.29 10.21
CA ALA A 147 -10.57 3.83 9.11
C ALA A 147 -10.36 4.64 7.82
N LEU A 148 -10.26 5.97 7.93
CA LEU A 148 -9.94 6.85 6.81
C LEU A 148 -8.53 6.55 6.28
N THR A 149 -7.58 6.39 7.18
CA THR A 149 -6.20 6.04 6.84
C THR A 149 -6.13 4.74 6.05
N ALA A 150 -6.83 3.70 6.48
CA ALA A 150 -6.88 2.42 5.78
C ALA A 150 -7.41 2.58 4.34
N ALA A 151 -8.50 3.33 4.17
CA ALA A 151 -9.06 3.60 2.84
C ALA A 151 -8.08 4.36 1.94
N VAL A 152 -7.42 5.38 2.47
CA VAL A 152 -6.43 6.19 1.73
C VAL A 152 -5.21 5.35 1.33
N VAL A 153 -4.70 4.51 2.23
CA VAL A 153 -3.59 3.59 1.93
C VAL A 153 -3.94 2.68 0.75
N VAL A 154 -5.14 2.10 0.72
CA VAL A 154 -5.61 1.27 -0.40
C VAL A 154 -5.61 2.07 -1.70
N VAL A 155 -6.19 3.28 -1.70
CA VAL A 155 -6.24 4.15 -2.90
C VAL A 155 -4.84 4.49 -3.39
N VAL A 156 -3.91 4.86 -2.50
CA VAL A 156 -2.51 5.18 -2.84
C VAL A 156 -1.81 3.96 -3.43
N GLY A 157 -1.99 2.78 -2.84
CA GLY A 157 -1.42 1.54 -3.36
C GLY A 157 -1.92 1.19 -4.75
N LEU A 158 -3.23 1.29 -4.99
CA LEU A 158 -3.85 1.05 -6.29
C LEU A 158 -3.37 2.05 -7.34
N PHE A 159 -3.35 3.35 -6.99
CA PHE A 159 -2.84 4.40 -7.87
C PHE A 159 -1.37 4.12 -8.25
N GLY A 160 -0.56 3.74 -7.29
CA GLY A 160 0.84 3.39 -7.52
C GLY A 160 1.02 2.16 -8.39
N ALA A 161 0.24 1.11 -8.20
CA ALA A 161 0.28 -0.09 -9.04
C ALA A 161 -0.08 0.21 -10.50
N VAL A 162 -1.03 1.13 -10.72
CA VAL A 162 -1.51 1.50 -12.05
C VAL A 162 -0.57 2.47 -12.76
N PHE A 163 -0.12 3.50 -12.04
CA PHE A 163 0.58 4.64 -12.64
C PHE A 163 2.05 4.76 -12.23
N GLY A 164 2.50 4.08 -11.16
CA GLY A 164 3.81 4.28 -10.55
C GLY A 164 4.97 4.16 -11.55
N PHE A 165 5.06 3.07 -12.28
CA PHE A 165 6.11 2.90 -13.29
C PHE A 165 6.01 3.90 -14.45
N ARG A 166 4.80 4.32 -14.85
CA ARG A 166 4.61 5.36 -15.86
C ARG A 166 5.14 6.71 -15.40
N VAL A 167 4.84 7.09 -14.15
CA VAL A 167 5.34 8.33 -13.54
C VAL A 167 6.88 8.30 -13.46
N LEU A 168 7.46 7.19 -13.03
CA LEU A 168 8.92 7.01 -12.98
C LEU A 168 9.55 7.11 -14.38
N HIS A 169 8.91 6.55 -15.41
CA HIS A 169 9.37 6.65 -16.80
C HIS A 169 9.30 8.09 -17.33
N LEU A 170 8.20 8.81 -17.06
CA LEU A 170 8.07 10.24 -17.38
C LEU A 170 9.15 11.09 -16.66
N GLY A 171 9.47 10.73 -15.42
CA GLY A 171 10.56 11.34 -14.65
C GLY A 171 11.97 10.89 -15.10
N ARG A 172 12.08 10.10 -16.18
CA ARG A 172 13.36 9.57 -16.70
C ARG A 172 14.15 8.74 -15.69
N VAL A 173 13.48 8.13 -14.73
CA VAL A 173 14.10 7.21 -13.75
C VAL A 173 14.28 5.86 -14.42
N GLY A 174 15.49 5.59 -14.97
CA GLY A 174 15.79 4.36 -15.72
C GLY A 174 16.39 3.22 -14.89
N SER A 175 16.91 3.51 -13.69
CA SER A 175 17.56 2.49 -12.86
C SER A 175 16.54 1.55 -12.22
N PRO A 176 16.67 0.22 -12.39
CA PRO A 176 15.81 -0.78 -11.72
C PRO A 176 15.84 -0.66 -10.19
N ILE A 177 16.98 -0.25 -9.63
CA ILE A 177 17.14 -0.03 -8.18
C ILE A 177 16.28 1.16 -7.74
N ALA A 178 16.43 2.30 -8.44
CA ALA A 178 15.68 3.51 -8.11
C ALA A 178 14.17 3.29 -8.32
N GLN A 179 13.78 2.63 -9.40
CA GLN A 179 12.37 2.31 -9.65
C GLN A 179 11.80 1.37 -8.58
N GLY A 180 12.51 0.29 -8.23
CA GLY A 180 12.08 -0.62 -7.16
C GLY A 180 11.92 0.11 -5.83
N LEU A 181 12.96 0.82 -5.37
CA LEU A 181 12.91 1.62 -4.14
C LEU A 181 11.74 2.60 -4.14
N SER A 182 11.54 3.35 -5.22
CA SER A 182 10.46 4.33 -5.33
C SER A 182 9.08 3.68 -5.24
N MET A 183 8.89 2.53 -5.89
CA MET A 183 7.63 1.78 -5.82
C MET A 183 7.33 1.32 -4.40
N GLY A 184 8.31 0.73 -3.71
CA GLY A 184 8.12 0.32 -2.31
C GLY A 184 7.84 1.48 -1.37
N THR A 185 8.55 2.60 -1.55
CA THR A 185 8.43 3.80 -0.70
C THR A 185 7.11 4.53 -0.89
N ALA A 186 6.68 4.72 -2.14
CA ALA A 186 5.49 5.53 -2.42
C ALA A 186 4.19 4.73 -2.31
N THR A 187 4.22 3.41 -2.59
CA THR A 187 3.02 2.62 -2.85
C THR A 187 2.95 1.31 -2.04
N HIS A 188 3.77 1.23 -1.02
CA HIS A 188 3.82 0.16 -0.02
C HIS A 188 3.74 -1.27 -0.63
N ALA A 189 2.98 -2.21 -0.01
CA ALA A 189 2.93 -3.61 -0.41
C ALA A 189 2.35 -3.83 -1.83
N VAL A 190 1.38 -3.01 -2.24
CA VAL A 190 0.74 -3.16 -3.56
C VAL A 190 1.72 -2.82 -4.68
N GLY A 191 2.47 -1.72 -4.56
CA GLY A 191 3.52 -1.40 -5.53
C GLY A 191 4.71 -2.36 -5.48
N THR A 192 5.01 -2.89 -4.31
CA THR A 192 6.04 -3.92 -4.15
C THR A 192 5.67 -5.19 -4.91
N SER A 193 4.42 -5.65 -4.82
CA SER A 193 3.95 -6.80 -5.59
C SER A 193 4.01 -6.56 -7.10
N THR A 194 3.62 -5.35 -7.56
CA THR A 194 3.74 -4.95 -8.96
C THR A 194 5.21 -4.96 -9.43
N ALA A 195 6.13 -4.48 -8.59
CA ALA A 195 7.56 -4.52 -8.88
C ALA A 195 8.11 -5.95 -8.95
N MET A 196 7.64 -6.85 -8.10
CA MET A 196 8.00 -8.28 -8.13
C MET A 196 7.57 -8.98 -9.42
N GLU A 197 6.44 -8.59 -10.00
CA GLU A 197 5.96 -9.14 -11.27
C GLU A 197 6.91 -8.82 -12.44
N ILE A 198 7.69 -7.73 -12.35
CA ILE A 198 8.69 -7.37 -13.37
C ILE A 198 9.94 -8.24 -13.22
N SER A 199 10.54 -8.27 -12.02
CA SER A 199 11.66 -9.18 -11.71
C SER A 199 11.96 -9.23 -10.22
N GLY A 200 12.68 -10.27 -9.79
CA GLY A 200 13.16 -10.41 -8.40
C GLY A 200 14.03 -9.23 -7.94
N LYS A 201 14.78 -8.59 -8.86
CA LYS A 201 15.59 -7.40 -8.55
C LYS A 201 14.72 -6.20 -8.18
N TYR A 202 13.70 -5.89 -8.98
CA TYR A 202 12.74 -4.83 -8.69
C TYR A 202 12.02 -5.09 -7.36
N GLY A 203 11.56 -6.32 -7.16
CA GLY A 203 10.87 -6.74 -5.94
C GLY A 203 11.73 -6.62 -4.68
N ALA A 204 13.01 -7.01 -4.74
CA ALA A 204 13.92 -6.89 -3.60
C ALA A 204 14.12 -5.44 -3.16
N TYR A 205 14.39 -4.53 -4.11
CA TYR A 205 14.53 -3.11 -3.80
C TYR A 205 13.21 -2.47 -3.38
N ALA A 206 12.07 -2.90 -3.93
CA ALA A 206 10.77 -2.45 -3.48
C ALA A 206 10.45 -2.91 -2.06
N SER A 207 10.77 -4.16 -1.71
CA SER A 207 10.65 -4.67 -0.33
C SER A 207 11.53 -3.88 0.65
N LEU A 208 12.74 -3.52 0.24
CA LEU A 208 13.63 -2.68 1.04
C LEU A 208 13.04 -1.27 1.23
N GLY A 209 12.58 -0.65 0.14
CA GLY A 209 11.93 0.65 0.18
C GLY A 209 10.70 0.67 1.09
N LEU A 210 9.84 -0.33 0.97
CA LEU A 210 8.67 -0.54 1.83
C LEU A 210 9.05 -0.62 3.31
N THR A 211 10.04 -1.45 3.64
CA THR A 211 10.47 -1.69 5.03
C THR A 211 11.08 -0.43 5.64
N LEU A 212 12.03 0.19 4.95
CA LEU A 212 12.67 1.42 5.43
C LEU A 212 11.66 2.56 5.56
N ASN A 213 10.79 2.74 4.57
CA ASN A 213 9.76 3.77 4.62
C ASN A 213 8.77 3.55 5.77
N GLY A 214 8.42 2.29 6.06
CA GLY A 214 7.58 1.94 7.20
C GLY A 214 8.17 2.42 8.53
N ILE A 215 9.44 2.11 8.77
CA ILE A 215 10.17 2.53 9.98
C ILE A 215 10.29 4.06 10.04
N MET A 216 10.75 4.68 8.94
CA MET A 216 10.96 6.13 8.88
C MET A 216 9.64 6.90 9.06
N THR A 217 8.57 6.48 8.41
CA THR A 217 7.26 7.12 8.55
C THR A 217 6.74 7.03 9.98
N ALA A 218 6.85 5.87 10.63
CA ALA A 218 6.42 5.72 12.03
C ALA A 218 7.20 6.65 12.96
N PHE A 219 8.50 6.83 12.70
CA PHE A 219 9.35 7.68 13.52
C PHE A 219 9.17 9.20 13.24
N PHE A 220 9.10 9.58 11.95
CA PHE A 220 9.12 11.01 11.58
C PHE A 220 7.74 11.65 11.54
N THR A 221 6.64 10.90 11.35
CA THR A 221 5.30 11.49 11.22
C THR A 221 4.91 12.38 12.41
N PRO A 222 5.04 11.96 13.68
CA PRO A 222 4.67 12.82 14.81
C PRO A 222 5.50 14.10 14.85
N THR A 223 6.80 14.00 14.57
CA THR A 223 7.71 15.16 14.57
C THR A 223 7.36 16.16 13.47
N ILE A 224 7.09 15.67 12.26
CA ILE A 224 6.74 16.52 11.11
C ILE A 224 5.38 17.20 11.34
N LEU A 225 4.39 16.48 11.86
CA LEU A 225 3.09 17.06 12.18
C LEU A 225 3.20 18.20 13.22
N ARG A 226 4.05 18.04 14.25
CA ARG A 226 4.34 19.11 15.23
C ARG A 226 5.05 20.29 14.57
N LEU A 227 6.12 20.05 13.82
CA LEU A 227 6.87 21.12 13.13
C LEU A 227 6.01 21.93 12.16
N LEU A 228 5.03 21.28 11.54
CA LEU A 228 4.11 21.93 10.63
C LEU A 228 2.84 22.49 11.33
N GLY A 229 2.78 22.44 12.66
CA GLY A 229 1.67 23.00 13.44
C GLY A 229 0.32 22.34 13.13
N VAL A 230 0.31 21.01 13.07
CA VAL A 230 -0.92 20.21 12.91
C VAL A 230 -1.39 19.66 14.25
N ILE A 231 -0.44 19.23 15.10
CA ILE A 231 -0.65 18.71 16.47
C ILE A 231 0.27 19.39 17.45
#